data_c3952b33fc5b05b7a8f1b45db7cf09d0
#
_entry.id   c3952b33fc5b05b7a8f1b45db7cf09d0
#
_cell.length_a   1.000
_cell.length_b   1.000
_cell.length_c   1.000
_cell.angle_alpha   90.00
_cell.angle_beta   90.00
_cell.angle_gamma   90.00
#
_symmetry.space_group_name_H-M   'P 1'
#
loop_
_entity.id
_entity.type
_entity.pdbx_description
1 polymer ?
#
loop_
_entity_poly.entity_id
_entity_poly.type
_entity_poly.pdbx_seq_one_letter_code
_entity_poly.pdbx_strand_id
1 'polypeptide(L)'
;PYASLSRLFQNYSNMPKETNLWHIFLADFLLQDENSLSLSAEKKGWEHFSYPEFIQREMEILYSLYHLNLSFFFPKEQKAIDSVFRGKVSEAAKTEHFPSYSYEAQLLSFNNKLEAAKDALEFSSILEMEYKEHGVGLFRCHSAFSLEKENIFGTGSSEYCLEGLPLQKYPGFSTLLGYEKEISTLKENTEAFLAGKKANHVLLYGDAGTGKSSCMKALLEEYQSKGLRFVSLFKKDLEGIPFLLQTLRERPYSFILYFDDLSFENFEVEYKLLKAVMEGGLEGRADNILLYATSNRRHLVKENLSDKNDIEYQEDLHHSDTTEEKLSLADRFGLSILLSLIHI
;
A
#
# COMPACT_ATOMS: atom_id res chain seq x y z
N PRO A 1 8.10 -30.14 -19.08
CA PRO A 1 7.64 -30.03 -17.68
C PRO A 1 8.75 -29.51 -16.77
N TYR A 2 9.99 -30.03 -16.86
CA TYR A 2 11.12 -29.63 -16.01
C TYR A 2 11.49 -28.16 -16.13
N ALA A 3 11.62 -27.65 -17.37
CA ALA A 3 11.97 -26.25 -17.61
C ALA A 3 10.95 -25.27 -17.03
N SER A 4 9.69 -25.67 -16.97
CA SER A 4 8.60 -24.86 -16.41
C SER A 4 8.68 -24.80 -14.89
N LEU A 5 8.91 -25.95 -14.23
CA LEU A 5 9.07 -26.01 -12.77
C LEU A 5 10.34 -25.29 -12.30
N SER A 6 11.46 -25.46 -13.02
CA SER A 6 12.68 -24.78 -12.67
C SER A 6 12.57 -23.24 -12.80
N ARG A 7 11.78 -22.72 -13.76
CA ARG A 7 11.48 -21.30 -13.87
C ARG A 7 10.60 -20.80 -12.71
N LEU A 8 9.59 -21.56 -12.31
CA LEU A 8 8.74 -21.26 -11.17
C LEU A 8 9.55 -21.10 -9.88
N PHE A 9 10.56 -21.93 -9.67
CA PHE A 9 11.35 -21.90 -8.45
C PHE A 9 12.58 -20.98 -8.50
N GLN A 10 12.87 -20.36 -9.64
CA GLN A 10 13.96 -19.36 -9.74
C GLN A 10 13.77 -18.18 -8.78
N ASN A 11 12.52 -17.78 -8.54
CA ASN A 11 12.18 -16.69 -7.64
C ASN A 11 12.52 -17.00 -6.16
N TYR A 12 12.67 -18.29 -5.81
CA TYR A 12 12.97 -18.75 -4.44
C TYR A 12 14.42 -19.23 -4.28
N SER A 13 15.31 -18.84 -5.20
CA SER A 13 16.71 -19.25 -5.20
C SER A 13 17.50 -18.81 -3.94
N ASN A 14 17.01 -17.77 -3.27
CA ASN A 14 17.61 -17.19 -2.05
C ASN A 14 17.12 -17.88 -0.77
N MET A 15 16.17 -18.81 -0.85
CA MET A 15 15.65 -19.51 0.32
C MET A 15 16.68 -20.47 0.94
N PRO A 16 16.61 -20.76 2.26
CA PRO A 16 17.52 -21.68 2.92
C PRO A 16 17.56 -23.05 2.24
N LYS A 17 18.75 -23.66 2.18
CA LYS A 17 19.01 -24.92 1.44
C LYS A 17 18.16 -26.12 1.88
N GLU A 18 17.63 -26.08 3.09
CA GLU A 18 16.83 -27.17 3.67
C GLU A 18 15.33 -26.99 3.43
N THR A 19 14.92 -25.86 2.83
CA THR A 19 13.52 -25.53 2.64
C THR A 19 12.92 -26.30 1.46
N ASN A 20 11.71 -26.84 1.65
CA ASN A 20 10.95 -27.44 0.58
C ASN A 20 10.38 -26.35 -0.35
N LEU A 21 10.90 -26.24 -1.56
CA LEU A 21 10.47 -25.19 -2.50
C LEU A 21 9.03 -25.35 -2.96
N TRP A 22 8.44 -26.54 -2.92
CA TRP A 22 7.01 -26.74 -3.19
C TRP A 22 6.15 -26.11 -2.09
N HIS A 23 6.53 -26.30 -0.83
CA HIS A 23 5.84 -25.67 0.29
C HIS A 23 5.95 -24.14 0.23
N ILE A 24 7.14 -23.61 -0.05
CA ILE A 24 7.35 -22.16 -0.22
C ILE A 24 6.51 -21.62 -1.36
N PHE A 25 6.50 -22.27 -2.51
CA PHE A 25 5.67 -21.87 -3.65
C PHE A 25 4.18 -21.82 -3.30
N LEU A 26 3.66 -22.87 -2.65
CA LEU A 26 2.27 -22.89 -2.22
C LEU A 26 1.98 -21.85 -1.14
N ALA A 27 2.87 -21.68 -0.17
CA ALA A 27 2.73 -20.67 0.85
C ALA A 27 2.68 -19.25 0.23
N ASP A 28 3.59 -18.96 -0.69
CA ASP A 28 3.63 -17.69 -1.43
C ASP A 28 2.36 -17.51 -2.27
N PHE A 29 1.94 -18.54 -3.01
CA PHE A 29 0.70 -18.50 -3.76
C PHE A 29 -0.52 -18.20 -2.89
N LEU A 30 -0.65 -18.86 -1.73
CA LEU A 30 -1.74 -18.60 -0.78
C LEU A 30 -1.73 -17.17 -0.24
N LEU A 31 -0.55 -16.59 -0.02
CA LEU A 31 -0.42 -15.21 0.46
C LEU A 31 -0.72 -14.16 -0.62
N GLN A 32 -0.52 -14.50 -1.90
CA GLN A 32 -0.73 -13.58 -3.02
C GLN A 32 -2.11 -13.69 -3.67
N ASP A 33 -2.80 -14.82 -3.50
CA ASP A 33 -4.07 -15.08 -4.18
C ASP A 33 -5.24 -14.36 -3.51
N GLU A 34 -5.68 -13.27 -4.15
CA GLU A 34 -6.85 -12.48 -3.74
C GLU A 34 -8.14 -13.14 -4.26
N ASN A 35 -8.71 -14.01 -3.48
CA ASN A 35 -9.99 -14.68 -3.76
C ASN A 35 -11.03 -14.38 -2.66
N SER A 36 -12.25 -14.87 -2.85
CA SER A 36 -13.33 -14.61 -1.89
C SER A 36 -13.05 -15.15 -0.48
N LEU A 37 -12.30 -16.23 -0.34
CA LEU A 37 -11.93 -16.79 0.97
C LEU A 37 -10.86 -15.95 1.64
N SER A 38 -9.78 -15.62 0.92
CA SER A 38 -8.67 -14.85 1.46
C SER A 38 -9.11 -13.44 1.85
N LEU A 39 -9.91 -12.76 1.01
CA LEU A 39 -10.45 -11.43 1.28
C LEU A 39 -11.48 -11.43 2.43
N SER A 40 -12.27 -12.49 2.56
CA SER A 40 -13.21 -12.62 3.69
C SER A 40 -12.45 -12.79 5.01
N ALA A 41 -11.42 -13.62 5.03
CA ALA A 41 -10.58 -13.83 6.20
C ALA A 41 -9.85 -12.53 6.61
N GLU A 42 -9.27 -11.82 5.64
CA GLU A 42 -8.60 -10.53 5.85
C GLU A 42 -9.55 -9.50 6.52
N LYS A 43 -10.82 -9.45 6.08
CA LYS A 43 -11.78 -8.42 6.51
C LYS A 43 -12.45 -8.75 7.84
N LYS A 44 -12.94 -9.97 8.03
CA LYS A 44 -13.82 -10.35 9.16
C LYS A 44 -13.53 -11.72 9.76
N GLY A 45 -12.66 -12.50 9.14
CA GLY A 45 -12.50 -13.92 9.44
C GLY A 45 -13.60 -14.79 8.81
N TRP A 46 -13.38 -16.10 8.87
CA TRP A 46 -14.32 -17.08 8.25
C TRP A 46 -15.56 -17.36 9.10
N GLU A 47 -15.61 -16.92 10.34
CA GLU A 47 -16.80 -17.03 11.21
C GLU A 47 -18.08 -16.43 10.58
N HIS A 48 -17.88 -15.43 9.69
CA HIS A 48 -18.95 -14.74 8.99
C HIS A 48 -19.21 -15.27 7.58
N PHE A 49 -18.51 -16.32 7.18
CA PHE A 49 -18.70 -16.90 5.85
C PHE A 49 -19.98 -17.75 5.81
N SER A 50 -20.80 -17.54 4.79
CA SER A 50 -22.13 -18.17 4.70
C SER A 50 -22.11 -19.70 4.50
N TYR A 51 -20.96 -20.30 4.16
CA TYR A 51 -20.81 -21.70 3.83
C TYR A 51 -19.58 -22.33 4.51
N PRO A 52 -19.65 -22.65 5.81
CA PRO A 52 -18.51 -23.21 6.54
C PRO A 52 -18.04 -24.57 6.01
N GLU A 53 -18.98 -25.40 5.52
CA GLU A 53 -18.65 -26.71 4.91
C GLU A 53 -17.80 -26.56 3.65
N PHE A 54 -18.01 -25.49 2.88
CA PHE A 54 -17.20 -25.20 1.70
C PHE A 54 -15.76 -24.89 2.12
N ILE A 55 -15.58 -24.05 3.13
CA ILE A 55 -14.24 -23.70 3.66
C ILE A 55 -13.53 -24.97 4.13
N GLN A 56 -14.19 -25.81 4.90
CA GLN A 56 -13.60 -27.04 5.40
C GLN A 56 -13.10 -27.92 4.26
N ARG A 57 -13.91 -28.11 3.22
CA ARG A 57 -13.55 -28.93 2.06
C ARG A 57 -12.37 -28.34 1.28
N GLU A 58 -12.35 -27.03 1.05
CA GLU A 58 -11.23 -26.35 0.40
C GLU A 58 -9.94 -26.48 1.21
N MET A 59 -10.02 -26.36 2.53
CA MET A 59 -8.85 -26.51 3.41
C MET A 59 -8.34 -27.95 3.44
N GLU A 60 -9.20 -28.97 3.40
CA GLU A 60 -8.78 -30.37 3.27
C GLU A 60 -8.03 -30.62 1.94
N ILE A 61 -8.49 -30.01 0.85
CA ILE A 61 -7.82 -30.10 -0.46
C ILE A 61 -6.47 -29.37 -0.40
N LEU A 62 -6.42 -28.14 0.11
CA LEU A 62 -5.20 -27.35 0.21
C LEU A 62 -4.16 -28.03 1.13
N TYR A 63 -4.59 -28.56 2.28
CA TYR A 63 -3.73 -29.32 3.16
C TYR A 63 -3.14 -30.55 2.47
N SER A 64 -3.96 -31.31 1.74
CA SER A 64 -3.51 -32.48 0.98
C SER A 64 -2.54 -32.09 -0.14
N LEU A 65 -2.81 -30.98 -0.83
CA LEU A 65 -1.95 -30.45 -1.88
C LEU A 65 -0.60 -29.95 -1.32
N TYR A 66 -0.62 -29.31 -0.16
CA TYR A 66 0.57 -28.82 0.51
C TYR A 66 1.50 -29.99 0.90
N HIS A 67 0.95 -31.07 1.44
CA HIS A 67 1.69 -32.26 1.85
C HIS A 67 1.88 -33.30 0.72
N LEU A 68 1.59 -32.92 -0.54
CA LEU A 68 1.71 -33.79 -1.67
C LEU A 68 3.17 -34.23 -1.88
N ASN A 69 3.41 -35.54 -1.90
CA ASN A 69 4.71 -36.07 -2.22
C ASN A 69 4.92 -36.11 -3.74
N LEU A 70 5.55 -35.09 -4.29
CA LEU A 70 5.79 -34.96 -5.73
C LEU A 70 6.70 -36.06 -6.29
N SER A 71 7.53 -36.69 -5.48
CA SER A 71 8.40 -37.82 -5.93
C SER A 71 7.58 -39.02 -6.37
N PHE A 72 6.34 -39.15 -5.90
CA PHE A 72 5.41 -40.19 -6.34
C PHE A 72 5.04 -40.09 -7.83
N PHE A 73 4.93 -38.85 -8.34
CA PHE A 73 4.58 -38.61 -9.74
C PHE A 73 5.75 -38.71 -10.70
N PHE A 74 6.97 -38.62 -10.19
CA PHE A 74 8.19 -38.60 -11.00
C PHE A 74 9.29 -39.54 -10.46
N PRO A 75 9.01 -40.83 -10.36
CA PRO A 75 9.92 -41.79 -9.68
C PRO A 75 11.28 -41.96 -10.36
N LYS A 76 11.36 -41.71 -11.66
CA LYS A 76 12.64 -41.81 -12.42
C LYS A 76 13.52 -40.59 -12.26
N GLU A 77 12.93 -39.47 -11.96
CA GLU A 77 13.57 -38.17 -11.84
C GLU A 77 13.74 -37.72 -10.38
N GLN A 78 13.50 -38.61 -9.42
CA GLN A 78 13.47 -38.29 -7.99
C GLN A 78 14.70 -37.49 -7.52
N LYS A 79 15.91 -37.86 -7.96
CA LYS A 79 17.12 -37.12 -7.60
C LYS A 79 17.17 -35.70 -8.18
N ALA A 80 16.65 -35.52 -9.38
CA ALA A 80 16.61 -34.19 -10.02
C ALA A 80 15.50 -33.33 -9.39
N ILE A 81 14.37 -33.92 -9.08
CA ILE A 81 13.27 -33.27 -8.35
C ILE A 81 13.73 -32.90 -6.94
N ASP A 82 14.29 -33.84 -6.18
CA ASP A 82 14.87 -33.55 -4.85
C ASP A 82 15.94 -32.47 -4.91
N SER A 83 16.70 -32.38 -5.99
CA SER A 83 17.71 -31.32 -6.16
C SER A 83 17.09 -29.94 -6.46
N VAL A 84 15.96 -29.91 -7.17
CA VAL A 84 15.20 -28.69 -7.47
C VAL A 84 14.40 -28.26 -6.24
N PHE A 85 13.72 -29.21 -5.58
CA PHE A 85 12.88 -28.94 -4.41
C PHE A 85 13.67 -28.77 -3.09
N ARG A 86 14.88 -29.30 -2.99
CA ARG A 86 15.78 -29.12 -1.82
C ARG A 86 16.84 -28.05 -2.04
N GLY A 87 16.61 -27.15 -2.99
CA GLY A 87 17.44 -25.97 -3.16
C GLY A 87 18.94 -26.22 -3.24
N LYS A 88 19.42 -27.12 -4.13
CA LYS A 88 20.84 -27.09 -4.49
C LYS A 88 21.14 -25.87 -5.35
N VAL A 89 21.05 -24.71 -4.70
CA VAL A 89 21.64 -23.47 -5.21
C VAL A 89 23.15 -23.60 -5.04
N SER A 90 23.88 -23.24 -6.09
CA SER A 90 25.35 -23.23 -6.11
C SER A 90 25.92 -22.55 -4.87
N GLU A 91 27.09 -23.00 -4.40
CA GLU A 91 27.82 -22.53 -3.20
C GLU A 91 28.09 -21.01 -3.12
N ALA A 92 27.66 -20.22 -4.09
CA ALA A 92 27.87 -18.78 -4.17
C ALA A 92 26.82 -17.95 -3.41
N ALA A 93 25.67 -18.51 -3.05
CA ALA A 93 24.71 -17.79 -2.21
C ALA A 93 25.11 -17.92 -0.75
N LYS A 94 25.90 -16.98 -0.26
CA LYS A 94 26.08 -16.74 1.18
C LYS A 94 24.69 -16.59 1.78
N THR A 95 24.47 -17.23 2.93
CA THR A 95 23.31 -17.03 3.78
C THR A 95 23.20 -15.55 4.13
N GLU A 96 22.58 -14.77 3.26
CA GLU A 96 22.12 -13.44 3.63
C GLU A 96 20.98 -13.65 4.61
N HIS A 97 21.19 -13.20 5.82
CA HIS A 97 20.13 -13.12 6.83
C HIS A 97 19.13 -12.11 6.27
N PHE A 98 17.95 -12.58 5.87
CA PHE A 98 16.87 -11.68 5.49
C PHE A 98 16.56 -10.78 6.68
N PRO A 99 16.44 -9.47 6.47
CA PRO A 99 15.89 -8.59 7.50
C PRO A 99 14.54 -9.15 7.98
N SER A 100 14.27 -9.13 9.28
CA SER A 100 13.05 -9.69 9.87
C SER A 100 11.75 -9.07 9.34
N TYR A 101 11.85 -7.94 8.66
CA TYR A 101 10.75 -7.21 8.02
C TYR A 101 10.66 -7.51 6.50
N SER A 102 11.55 -8.31 5.92
CA SER A 102 11.46 -8.65 4.50
C SER A 102 10.31 -9.63 4.24
N TYR A 103 9.76 -9.56 3.05
CA TYR A 103 8.72 -10.49 2.60
C TYR A 103 9.18 -11.94 2.70
N GLU A 104 10.43 -12.21 2.34
CA GLU A 104 11.03 -13.54 2.40
C GLU A 104 11.06 -14.09 3.84
N ALA A 105 11.39 -13.25 4.83
CA ALA A 105 11.37 -13.67 6.23
C ALA A 105 9.95 -14.00 6.71
N GLN A 106 8.96 -13.20 6.30
CA GLN A 106 7.56 -13.45 6.61
C GLN A 106 7.06 -14.73 5.94
N LEU A 107 7.40 -14.94 4.67
CA LEU A 107 7.05 -16.14 3.92
C LEU A 107 7.64 -17.40 4.56
N LEU A 108 8.91 -17.38 4.96
CA LEU A 108 9.55 -18.49 5.68
C LEU A 108 8.86 -18.76 7.03
N SER A 109 8.56 -17.72 7.79
CA SER A 109 7.86 -17.85 9.07
C SER A 109 6.48 -18.47 8.89
N PHE A 110 5.74 -18.03 7.88
CA PHE A 110 4.43 -18.57 7.55
C PHE A 110 4.51 -20.02 7.08
N ASN A 111 5.45 -20.33 6.18
CA ASN A 111 5.71 -21.69 5.72
C ASN A 111 5.99 -22.64 6.88
N ASN A 112 6.84 -22.23 7.83
CA ASN A 112 7.16 -23.05 9.01
C ASN A 112 5.92 -23.33 9.88
N LYS A 113 5.01 -22.36 10.00
CA LYS A 113 3.73 -22.56 10.70
C LYS A 113 2.86 -23.58 9.98
N LEU A 114 2.75 -23.48 8.64
CA LEU A 114 1.98 -24.43 7.83
C LEU A 114 2.54 -25.86 7.86
N GLU A 115 3.87 -26.01 7.84
CA GLU A 115 4.55 -27.30 7.97
C GLU A 115 4.30 -27.98 9.33
N ALA A 116 4.11 -27.19 10.37
CA ALA A 116 3.84 -27.69 11.72
C ALA A 116 2.38 -28.12 11.94
N ALA A 117 1.47 -27.76 11.03
CA ALA A 117 0.06 -28.10 11.12
C ALA A 117 -0.16 -29.61 11.06
N LYS A 118 -0.92 -30.16 12.02
CA LYS A 118 -1.15 -31.62 12.15
C LYS A 118 -2.29 -32.12 11.28
N ASP A 119 -3.21 -31.25 10.97
CA ASP A 119 -4.41 -31.55 10.17
C ASP A 119 -4.91 -30.32 9.43
N ALA A 120 -5.94 -30.52 8.61
CA ALA A 120 -6.53 -29.46 7.80
C ALA A 120 -7.19 -28.36 8.65
N LEU A 121 -7.64 -28.67 9.87
CA LEU A 121 -8.26 -27.70 10.75
C LEU A 121 -7.21 -26.74 11.32
N GLU A 122 -6.08 -27.25 11.79
CA GLU A 122 -4.97 -26.44 12.27
C GLU A 122 -4.38 -25.60 11.13
N PHE A 123 -4.22 -26.20 9.93
CA PHE A 123 -3.80 -25.50 8.72
C PHE A 123 -4.73 -24.33 8.38
N SER A 124 -6.05 -24.57 8.43
CA SER A 124 -7.08 -23.57 8.21
C SER A 124 -6.96 -22.41 9.19
N SER A 125 -6.79 -22.71 10.47
CA SER A 125 -6.67 -21.70 11.53
C SER A 125 -5.42 -20.83 11.36
N ILE A 126 -4.30 -21.43 10.96
CA ILE A 126 -3.05 -20.71 10.67
C ILE A 126 -3.25 -19.76 9.48
N LEU A 127 -3.89 -20.24 8.42
CA LEU A 127 -4.15 -19.46 7.21
C LEU A 127 -5.08 -18.28 7.48
N GLU A 128 -6.18 -18.52 8.20
CA GLU A 128 -7.14 -17.48 8.58
C GLU A 128 -6.48 -16.39 9.43
N MET A 129 -5.70 -16.79 10.44
CA MET A 129 -4.97 -15.85 11.31
C MET A 129 -3.97 -15.03 10.51
N GLU A 130 -3.23 -15.66 9.59
CA GLU A 130 -2.26 -14.98 8.75
C GLU A 130 -2.91 -13.92 7.84
N TYR A 131 -4.06 -14.25 7.23
CA TYR A 131 -4.82 -13.29 6.43
C TYR A 131 -5.38 -12.14 7.26
N LYS A 132 -5.86 -12.44 8.46
CA LYS A 132 -6.45 -11.44 9.37
C LYS A 132 -5.41 -10.47 9.93
N GLU A 133 -4.22 -10.96 10.25
CA GLU A 133 -3.16 -10.16 10.89
C GLU A 133 -2.30 -9.41 9.87
N HIS A 134 -2.01 -10.01 8.74
CA HIS A 134 -1.03 -9.51 7.78
C HIS A 134 -1.62 -9.20 6.40
N GLY A 135 -2.88 -9.58 6.17
CA GLY A 135 -3.58 -9.39 4.90
C GLY A 135 -3.14 -10.35 3.81
N VAL A 136 -3.60 -10.08 2.59
CA VAL A 136 -3.37 -10.91 1.40
C VAL A 136 -3.06 -10.04 0.17
N GLY A 137 -2.38 -10.64 -0.81
CA GLY A 137 -2.17 -10.04 -2.12
C GLY A 137 -1.24 -8.83 -2.12
N LEU A 138 -1.56 -7.90 -2.99
CA LEU A 138 -0.72 -6.73 -3.27
C LEU A 138 -0.43 -5.90 -2.00
N PHE A 139 -1.43 -5.70 -1.14
CA PHE A 139 -1.30 -4.87 0.06
C PHE A 139 -0.50 -5.52 1.18
N ARG A 140 -0.36 -6.84 1.16
CA ARG A 140 0.54 -7.56 2.05
C ARG A 140 2.00 -7.37 1.64
N CYS A 141 2.27 -7.50 0.35
CA CYS A 141 3.64 -7.49 -0.20
C CYS A 141 4.25 -6.10 -0.23
N HIS A 142 3.44 -5.05 -0.27
CA HIS A 142 3.90 -3.67 -0.44
C HIS A 142 3.26 -2.72 0.58
N SER A 143 4.01 -1.70 0.96
CA SER A 143 3.53 -0.60 1.81
C SER A 143 3.34 0.71 1.04
N ALA A 144 3.86 0.78 -0.18
CA ALA A 144 3.71 1.92 -1.08
C ALA A 144 3.28 1.45 -2.47
N PHE A 145 2.46 2.27 -3.11
CA PHE A 145 1.84 1.98 -4.40
C PHE A 145 1.86 3.20 -5.29
N SER A 146 1.82 2.97 -6.62
CA SER A 146 1.48 3.96 -7.63
C SER A 146 0.17 3.59 -8.32
N LEU A 147 -0.49 4.59 -8.89
CA LEU A 147 -1.66 4.39 -9.74
C LEU A 147 -1.21 4.43 -11.19
N GLU A 148 -1.46 3.36 -11.91
CA GLU A 148 -1.15 3.26 -13.33
C GLU A 148 -2.43 3.21 -14.15
N LYS A 149 -2.35 3.73 -15.38
CA LYS A 149 -3.46 3.70 -16.35
C LYS A 149 -3.05 2.80 -17.50
N GLU A 150 -3.59 1.60 -17.54
CA GLU A 150 -3.33 0.62 -18.59
C GLU A 150 -4.32 0.75 -19.74
N ASN A 151 -3.80 0.77 -20.96
CA ASN A 151 -4.63 0.71 -22.16
C ASN A 151 -4.97 -0.75 -22.48
N ILE A 152 -6.24 -1.09 -22.46
CA ILE A 152 -6.69 -2.43 -22.84
C ILE A 152 -6.54 -2.61 -24.35
N PHE A 153 -5.62 -3.51 -24.73
CA PHE A 153 -5.31 -3.76 -26.13
C PHE A 153 -6.59 -4.14 -26.92
N GLY A 154 -6.91 -3.37 -27.95
CA GLY A 154 -8.01 -3.66 -28.89
C GLY A 154 -9.39 -3.10 -28.53
N THR A 155 -9.57 -2.45 -27.37
CA THR A 155 -10.87 -1.91 -26.95
C THR A 155 -10.95 -0.38 -26.97
N GLY A 156 -9.79 0.32 -27.02
CA GLY A 156 -9.74 1.77 -26.89
C GLY A 156 -10.13 2.29 -25.50
N SER A 157 -10.37 1.41 -24.53
CA SER A 157 -10.63 1.74 -23.14
C SER A 157 -9.35 1.63 -22.31
N SER A 158 -9.25 2.43 -21.26
CA SER A 158 -8.17 2.36 -20.28
C SER A 158 -8.75 2.00 -18.91
N GLU A 159 -8.03 1.17 -18.20
CA GLU A 159 -8.36 0.77 -16.84
C GLU A 159 -7.29 1.28 -15.87
N TYR A 160 -7.69 1.63 -14.65
CA TYR A 160 -6.74 1.96 -13.60
C TYR A 160 -6.35 0.69 -12.85
N CYS A 161 -5.06 0.56 -12.52
CA CYS A 161 -4.54 -0.49 -11.66
C CYS A 161 -3.58 0.08 -10.61
N LEU A 162 -3.44 -0.61 -9.49
CA LEU A 162 -2.45 -0.32 -8.47
C LEU A 162 -1.21 -1.18 -8.71
N GLU A 163 -0.06 -0.53 -8.76
CA GLU A 163 1.23 -1.20 -8.81
C GLU A 163 1.98 -1.03 -7.50
N GLY A 164 2.49 -2.13 -6.93
CA GLY A 164 3.30 -2.11 -5.72
C GLY A 164 4.68 -1.52 -5.99
N LEU A 165 5.06 -0.51 -5.23
CA LEU A 165 6.39 0.06 -5.32
C LEU A 165 7.41 -0.82 -4.57
N PRO A 166 8.67 -0.91 -5.07
CA PRO A 166 9.70 -1.67 -4.40
C PRO A 166 9.89 -1.22 -2.95
N LEU A 167 10.04 -2.17 -2.04
CA LEU A 167 10.34 -1.88 -0.64
C LEU A 167 11.70 -1.17 -0.57
N GLN A 168 11.68 0.07 -0.12
CA GLN A 168 12.86 0.88 0.13
C GLN A 168 12.91 1.23 1.60
N LYS A 169 14.11 1.19 2.17
CA LYS A 169 14.33 1.69 3.52
C LYS A 169 14.51 3.20 3.46
N TYR A 170 13.63 3.93 4.10
CA TYR A 170 13.72 5.38 4.17
C TYR A 170 14.42 5.84 5.45
N PRO A 171 15.12 6.99 5.42
CA PRO A 171 15.62 7.62 6.63
C PRO A 171 14.47 7.92 7.58
N GLY A 172 14.64 7.59 8.86
CA GLY A 172 13.64 7.90 9.89
C GLY A 172 13.64 9.39 10.26
N PHE A 173 12.69 9.79 11.10
CA PHE A 173 12.55 11.16 11.58
C PHE A 173 13.79 11.72 12.30
N SER A 174 14.67 10.86 12.80
CA SER A 174 15.93 11.28 13.45
C SER A 174 16.87 12.07 12.54
N THR A 175 16.67 12.02 11.22
CA THR A 175 17.44 12.80 10.25
C THR A 175 16.87 14.21 10.01
N LEU A 176 15.68 14.51 10.55
CA LEU A 176 14.96 15.75 10.36
C LEU A 176 15.07 16.58 11.65
N LEU A 177 16.15 17.35 11.74
CA LEU A 177 16.45 18.17 12.93
C LEU A 177 15.68 19.50 12.88
N GLY A 178 15.25 19.96 14.06
CA GLY A 178 14.63 21.29 14.21
C GLY A 178 13.11 21.31 13.91
N TYR A 179 12.46 20.16 13.72
CA TYR A 179 11.03 20.04 13.41
C TYR A 179 10.27 19.17 14.43
N GLU A 180 10.73 19.10 15.67
CA GLU A 180 10.21 18.19 16.68
C GLU A 180 8.70 18.38 16.92
N LYS A 181 8.25 19.64 16.94
CA LYS A 181 6.84 19.99 17.15
C LYS A 181 5.97 19.61 15.93
N GLU A 182 6.44 19.94 14.75
CA GLU A 182 5.78 19.64 13.46
C GLU A 182 5.66 18.14 13.27
N ILE A 183 6.73 17.39 13.53
CA ILE A 183 6.77 15.94 13.48
C ILE A 183 5.83 15.32 14.52
N SER A 184 5.81 15.82 15.76
CA SER A 184 4.89 15.34 16.80
C SER A 184 3.44 15.50 16.36
N THR A 185 3.08 16.69 15.85
CA THR A 185 1.73 16.96 15.36
C THR A 185 1.33 16.06 14.20
N LEU A 186 2.25 15.80 13.26
CA LEU A 186 2.03 14.88 12.13
C LEU A 186 1.81 13.44 12.61
N LYS A 187 2.64 12.98 13.56
CA LYS A 187 2.54 11.65 14.16
C LYS A 187 1.24 11.48 14.92
N GLU A 188 0.87 12.41 15.78
CA GLU A 188 -0.38 12.39 16.56
C GLU A 188 -1.60 12.24 15.66
N ASN A 189 -1.66 12.98 14.54
CA ASN A 189 -2.74 12.88 13.56
C ASN A 189 -2.75 11.49 12.88
N THR A 190 -1.58 10.96 12.53
CA THR A 190 -1.47 9.65 11.88
C THR A 190 -1.76 8.50 12.85
N GLU A 191 -1.34 8.61 14.10
CA GLU A 191 -1.67 7.62 15.15
C GLU A 191 -3.16 7.62 15.50
N ALA A 192 -3.80 8.78 15.52
CA ALA A 192 -5.25 8.87 15.66
C ALA A 192 -5.97 8.16 14.51
N PHE A 193 -5.49 8.34 13.28
CA PHE A 193 -6.01 7.68 12.09
C PHE A 193 -5.86 6.15 12.17
N LEU A 194 -4.65 5.65 12.49
CA LEU A 194 -4.38 4.23 12.66
C LEU A 194 -5.21 3.60 13.78
N ALA A 195 -5.57 4.37 14.79
CA ALA A 195 -6.43 3.93 15.89
C ALA A 195 -7.94 4.01 15.53
N GLY A 196 -8.31 4.28 14.28
CA GLY A 196 -9.70 4.44 13.84
C GLY A 196 -10.41 5.67 14.42
N LYS A 197 -9.67 6.65 14.94
CA LYS A 197 -10.21 7.91 15.45
C LYS A 197 -10.29 8.95 14.33
N LYS A 198 -11.07 10.01 14.57
CA LYS A 198 -11.11 11.15 13.63
C LYS A 198 -9.73 11.76 13.46
N ALA A 199 -9.29 11.86 12.23
CA ALA A 199 -8.04 12.47 11.83
C ALA A 199 -8.26 13.38 10.62
N ASN A 200 -7.32 14.27 10.38
CA ASN A 200 -7.41 15.29 9.34
C ASN A 200 -6.61 14.91 8.10
N HIS A 201 -7.02 15.40 6.95
CA HIS A 201 -6.14 15.52 5.80
C HIS A 201 -4.99 16.47 6.14
N VAL A 202 -3.80 16.25 5.62
CA VAL A 202 -2.59 16.99 5.99
C VAL A 202 -1.97 17.68 4.78
N LEU A 203 -1.65 18.97 4.96
CA LEU A 203 -0.83 19.74 4.03
C LEU A 203 0.50 20.11 4.70
N LEU A 204 1.62 19.56 4.22
CA LEU A 204 2.95 20.05 4.56
C LEU A 204 3.37 21.11 3.54
N TYR A 205 3.64 22.32 4.00
CA TYR A 205 4.07 23.39 3.10
C TYR A 205 5.34 24.07 3.60
N GLY A 206 6.05 24.74 2.71
CA GLY A 206 7.32 25.41 3.00
C GLY A 206 8.25 25.42 1.80
N ASP A 207 9.40 26.07 1.91
CA ASP A 207 10.35 26.21 0.83
C ASP A 207 10.88 24.87 0.31
N ALA A 208 11.42 24.86 -0.91
CA ALA A 208 12.09 23.69 -1.46
C ALA A 208 13.26 23.27 -0.56
N GLY A 209 13.45 21.96 -0.37
CA GLY A 209 14.55 21.42 0.44
C GLY A 209 14.33 21.40 1.95
N THR A 210 13.17 21.83 2.47
CA THR A 210 12.86 21.82 3.91
C THR A 210 12.53 20.44 4.49
N GLY A 211 12.58 19.35 3.69
CA GLY A 211 12.37 17.99 4.18
C GLY A 211 10.92 17.51 4.15
N LYS A 212 9.98 18.20 3.46
CA LYS A 212 8.56 17.80 3.36
C LYS A 212 8.37 16.34 2.89
N SER A 213 8.93 16.00 1.74
CA SER A 213 8.83 14.63 1.20
C SER A 213 9.61 13.63 2.04
N SER A 214 10.67 14.06 2.74
CA SER A 214 11.40 13.22 3.70
C SER A 214 10.57 12.90 4.93
N CYS A 215 9.75 13.86 5.43
CA CYS A 215 8.79 13.62 6.51
C CYS A 215 7.77 12.54 6.12
N MET A 216 7.25 12.58 4.88
CA MET A 216 6.29 11.58 4.40
C MET A 216 6.91 10.19 4.31
N LYS A 217 8.14 10.09 3.80
CA LYS A 217 8.88 8.83 3.72
C LYS A 217 9.20 8.28 5.10
N ALA A 218 9.61 9.13 6.04
CA ALA A 218 9.85 8.73 7.43
C ALA A 218 8.57 8.25 8.13
N LEU A 219 7.42 8.86 7.81
CA LEU A 219 6.12 8.45 8.33
C LEU A 219 5.75 7.04 7.85
N LEU A 220 5.93 6.76 6.56
CA LEU A 220 5.70 5.43 6.01
C LEU A 220 6.62 4.40 6.67
N GLU A 221 7.92 4.68 6.77
CA GLU A 221 8.90 3.79 7.41
C GLU A 221 8.52 3.43 8.85
N GLU A 222 8.04 4.41 9.63
CA GLU A 222 7.69 4.20 11.04
C GLU A 222 6.38 3.42 11.25
N TYR A 223 5.38 3.61 10.35
CA TYR A 223 4.03 3.08 10.57
C TYR A 223 3.60 1.99 9.59
N GLN A 224 4.40 1.61 8.59
CA GLN A 224 4.04 0.54 7.65
C GLN A 224 3.77 -0.80 8.35
N SER A 225 4.53 -1.12 9.41
CA SER A 225 4.32 -2.32 10.23
C SER A 225 3.03 -2.28 11.06
N LYS A 226 2.45 -1.10 11.24
CA LYS A 226 1.17 -0.88 11.93
C LYS A 226 -0.02 -0.78 10.96
N GLY A 227 0.15 -1.22 9.72
CA GLY A 227 -0.91 -1.24 8.72
C GLY A 227 -1.06 0.04 7.89
N LEU A 228 -0.12 1.00 7.99
CA LEU A 228 -0.13 2.17 7.12
C LEU A 228 0.34 1.82 5.70
N ARG A 229 -0.40 2.31 4.72
CA ARG A 229 -0.10 2.15 3.29
C ARG A 229 -0.16 3.49 2.58
N PHE A 230 0.79 3.75 1.68
CA PHE A 230 0.80 4.97 0.87
C PHE A 230 0.46 4.66 -0.57
N VAL A 231 -0.39 5.49 -1.17
CA VAL A 231 -0.59 5.52 -2.63
C VAL A 231 -0.03 6.84 -3.13
N SER A 232 1.09 6.78 -3.84
CA SER A 232 1.73 7.95 -4.44
C SER A 232 0.96 8.37 -5.68
N LEU A 233 0.52 9.61 -5.71
CA LEU A 233 -0.31 10.17 -6.77
C LEU A 233 0.33 11.44 -7.34
N PHE A 234 0.19 11.60 -8.63
CA PHE A 234 0.46 12.83 -9.34
C PHE A 234 -0.85 13.54 -9.69
N LYS A 235 -0.77 14.79 -10.05
CA LYS A 235 -1.93 15.57 -10.47
C LYS A 235 -2.74 14.91 -11.60
N LYS A 236 -2.06 14.28 -12.57
CA LYS A 236 -2.68 13.51 -13.67
C LYS A 236 -3.55 12.34 -13.20
N ASP A 237 -3.32 11.85 -11.97
CA ASP A 237 -3.95 10.64 -11.42
C ASP A 237 -5.26 10.94 -10.69
N LEU A 238 -5.64 12.23 -10.59
CA LEU A 238 -6.87 12.66 -9.90
C LEU A 238 -8.14 12.04 -10.47
N GLU A 239 -8.20 11.79 -11.78
CA GLU A 239 -9.31 11.09 -12.41
C GLU A 239 -9.46 9.64 -11.94
N GLY A 240 -8.39 9.01 -11.46
CA GLY A 240 -8.38 7.64 -10.95
C GLY A 240 -8.78 7.51 -9.47
N ILE A 241 -9.00 8.62 -8.76
CA ILE A 241 -9.36 8.58 -7.34
C ILE A 241 -10.66 7.80 -7.07
N PRO A 242 -11.74 7.90 -7.86
CA PRO A 242 -12.93 7.09 -7.62
C PRO A 242 -12.62 5.57 -7.63
N PHE A 243 -11.78 5.12 -8.55
CA PHE A 243 -11.30 3.73 -8.57
C PHE A 243 -10.53 3.38 -7.28
N LEU A 244 -9.62 4.26 -6.84
CA LEU A 244 -8.88 4.05 -5.59
C LEU A 244 -9.81 3.96 -4.38
N LEU A 245 -10.77 4.88 -4.24
CA LEU A 245 -11.72 4.86 -3.14
C LEU A 245 -12.52 3.56 -3.11
N GLN A 246 -12.97 3.07 -4.25
CA GLN A 246 -13.70 1.81 -4.36
C GLN A 246 -12.81 0.62 -3.97
N THR A 247 -11.57 0.59 -4.45
CA THR A 247 -10.63 -0.52 -4.21
C THR A 247 -10.13 -0.57 -2.76
N LEU A 248 -9.86 0.60 -2.16
CA LEU A 248 -9.19 0.70 -0.86
C LEU A 248 -10.17 0.68 0.33
N ARG A 249 -11.42 1.15 0.14
CA ARG A 249 -12.42 1.28 1.22
C ARG A 249 -12.69 -0.03 1.94
N GLU A 250 -12.66 -1.14 1.21
CA GLU A 250 -13.00 -2.46 1.73
C GLU A 250 -11.80 -3.19 2.38
N ARG A 251 -10.61 -2.61 2.33
CA ARG A 251 -9.39 -3.23 2.87
C ARG A 251 -9.13 -2.83 4.33
N PRO A 252 -8.56 -3.74 5.16
CA PRO A 252 -8.35 -3.49 6.59
C PRO A 252 -7.13 -2.62 6.90
N TYR A 253 -6.58 -1.92 5.91
CA TYR A 253 -5.43 -1.03 6.06
C TYR A 253 -5.85 0.43 6.15
N SER A 254 -4.97 1.24 6.71
CA SER A 254 -5.10 2.70 6.70
C SER A 254 -4.28 3.27 5.54
N PHE A 255 -4.96 3.93 4.60
CA PHE A 255 -4.35 4.45 3.37
C PHE A 255 -4.14 5.94 3.43
N ILE A 256 -2.95 6.39 3.03
CA ILE A 256 -2.66 7.79 2.74
C ILE A 256 -2.51 7.94 1.23
N LEU A 257 -3.42 8.70 0.62
CA LEU A 257 -3.27 9.19 -0.74
C LEU A 257 -2.28 10.36 -0.70
N TYR A 258 -1.07 10.12 -1.20
CA TYR A 258 0.02 11.06 -1.07
C TYR A 258 0.29 11.82 -2.37
N PHE A 259 0.18 13.14 -2.33
CA PHE A 259 0.57 14.04 -3.41
C PHE A 259 1.87 14.76 -3.08
N ASP A 260 2.92 14.48 -3.87
CA ASP A 260 4.18 15.23 -3.74
C ASP A 260 4.17 16.46 -4.65
N ASP A 261 4.54 17.62 -4.07
CA ASP A 261 4.57 18.93 -4.73
C ASP A 261 3.25 19.35 -5.39
N LEU A 262 2.14 19.20 -4.63
CA LEU A 262 0.82 19.58 -5.11
C LEU A 262 0.71 21.09 -5.32
N SER A 263 0.38 21.49 -6.55
CA SER A 263 0.10 22.89 -6.91
C SER A 263 -0.89 22.95 -8.07
N PHE A 264 -1.77 23.92 -8.05
CA PHE A 264 -2.75 24.17 -9.11
C PHE A 264 -2.50 25.51 -9.78
N GLU A 265 -2.76 25.58 -11.07
CA GLU A 265 -2.90 26.84 -11.79
C GLU A 265 -4.34 27.33 -11.71
N ASN A 266 -4.59 28.57 -12.16
CA ASN A 266 -5.94 29.11 -12.16
C ASN A 266 -6.86 28.27 -13.09
N PHE A 267 -8.09 27.97 -12.62
CA PHE A 267 -9.16 27.30 -13.40
C PHE A 267 -8.95 25.81 -13.74
N GLU A 268 -8.16 25.08 -12.99
CA GLU A 268 -8.01 23.65 -13.23
C GLU A 268 -9.19 22.82 -12.69
N VAL A 269 -9.69 21.89 -13.52
CA VAL A 269 -10.80 20.97 -13.17
C VAL A 269 -10.39 20.03 -12.05
N GLU A 270 -9.11 19.67 -12.00
CA GLU A 270 -8.50 18.77 -11.04
C GLU A 270 -8.66 19.23 -9.58
N TYR A 271 -8.66 20.55 -9.38
CA TYR A 271 -8.97 21.15 -8.07
C TYR A 271 -10.36 20.77 -7.55
N LYS A 272 -11.38 20.79 -8.42
CA LYS A 272 -12.78 20.44 -8.06
C LYS A 272 -12.91 18.96 -7.70
N LEU A 273 -12.17 18.09 -8.41
CA LEU A 273 -12.14 16.66 -8.12
C LEU A 273 -11.54 16.40 -6.73
N LEU A 274 -10.40 17.03 -6.43
CA LEU A 274 -9.76 16.87 -5.12
C LEU A 274 -10.68 17.36 -3.98
N LYS A 275 -11.33 18.49 -4.16
CA LYS A 275 -12.31 19.02 -3.21
C LYS A 275 -13.46 18.03 -2.96
N ALA A 276 -14.05 17.47 -4.01
CA ALA A 276 -15.13 16.49 -3.90
C ALA A 276 -14.71 15.23 -3.13
N VAL A 277 -13.47 14.78 -3.35
CA VAL A 277 -12.90 13.62 -2.63
C VAL A 277 -12.72 13.91 -1.14
N MET A 278 -12.20 15.09 -0.79
CA MET A 278 -11.99 15.50 0.61
C MET A 278 -13.32 15.66 1.38
N GLU A 279 -14.38 16.05 0.69
CA GLU A 279 -15.74 16.18 1.25
C GLU A 279 -16.47 14.83 1.37
N GLY A 280 -15.97 13.78 0.73
CA GLY A 280 -16.57 12.45 0.78
C GLY A 280 -17.71 12.21 -0.22
N GLY A 281 -18.07 13.18 -1.07
CA GLY A 281 -19.09 13.05 -2.10
C GLY A 281 -20.41 12.46 -1.58
N LEU A 282 -21.20 11.87 -2.48
CA LEU A 282 -22.47 11.19 -2.13
C LEU A 282 -22.27 9.85 -1.42
N GLU A 283 -21.10 9.23 -1.59
CA GLU A 283 -20.79 7.91 -1.02
C GLU A 283 -20.28 7.96 0.42
N GLY A 284 -20.09 9.16 0.98
CA GLY A 284 -19.50 9.38 2.29
C GLY A 284 -17.96 9.25 2.30
N ARG A 285 -17.36 9.79 3.33
CA ARG A 285 -15.90 9.70 3.55
C ARG A 285 -15.53 8.25 3.90
N ALA A 286 -14.49 7.73 3.26
CA ALA A 286 -13.90 6.46 3.65
C ALA A 286 -13.08 6.67 4.93
N ASP A 287 -13.44 5.98 6.01
CA ASP A 287 -12.80 6.17 7.33
C ASP A 287 -11.35 5.69 7.35
N ASN A 288 -10.98 4.81 6.40
CA ASN A 288 -9.64 4.25 6.27
C ASN A 288 -8.78 4.96 5.21
N ILE A 289 -9.19 6.13 4.70
CA ILE A 289 -8.45 6.87 3.68
C ILE A 289 -8.26 8.33 4.08
N LEU A 290 -7.01 8.79 4.13
CA LEU A 290 -6.65 10.20 4.29
C LEU A 290 -5.85 10.70 3.09
N LEU A 291 -5.90 11.99 2.88
CA LEU A 291 -5.13 12.68 1.86
C LEU A 291 -4.03 13.51 2.52
N TYR A 292 -2.78 13.23 2.16
CA TYR A 292 -1.63 14.00 2.58
C TYR A 292 -0.97 14.61 1.35
N ALA A 293 -0.62 15.89 1.43
CA ALA A 293 0.06 16.58 0.34
C ALA A 293 1.27 17.37 0.84
N THR A 294 2.27 17.47 -0.02
CA THR A 294 3.34 18.46 0.14
C THR A 294 3.17 19.58 -0.86
N SER A 295 3.57 20.79 -0.50
CA SER A 295 3.56 21.94 -1.41
C SER A 295 4.68 22.92 -1.08
N ASN A 296 5.19 23.59 -2.09
CA ASN A 296 6.12 24.70 -1.92
C ASN A 296 5.39 26.01 -1.58
N ARG A 297 4.06 25.98 -1.43
CA ARG A 297 3.22 27.14 -1.16
C ARG A 297 2.16 26.82 -0.12
N ARG A 298 1.83 27.78 0.73
CA ARG A 298 0.70 27.66 1.67
C ARG A 298 -0.63 27.60 0.93
N HIS A 299 -0.80 28.46 -0.06
CA HIS A 299 -1.96 28.47 -0.92
C HIS A 299 -1.63 27.63 -2.17
N LEU A 300 -2.30 26.51 -2.34
CA LEU A 300 -2.05 25.51 -3.39
C LEU A 300 -2.21 26.05 -4.83
N VAL A 301 -2.76 27.27 -4.96
CA VAL A 301 -3.01 27.92 -6.26
C VAL A 301 -2.07 29.10 -6.44
N LYS A 302 -1.53 29.30 -7.66
CA LYS A 302 -0.69 30.45 -8.01
C LYS A 302 -1.51 31.76 -7.94
N GLU A 303 -1.05 32.72 -7.17
CA GLU A 303 -1.50 34.10 -7.25
C GLU A 303 -0.71 34.79 -8.36
N ASN A 304 -1.37 35.32 -9.37
CA ASN A 304 -0.69 36.18 -10.35
C ASN A 304 -0.52 37.58 -9.75
N LEU A 305 0.66 38.16 -9.88
CA LEU A 305 0.94 39.54 -9.45
C LEU A 305 0.06 40.60 -10.16
N SER A 306 -0.56 40.25 -11.30
CA SER A 306 -1.57 41.06 -11.98
C SER A 306 -2.83 41.20 -11.13
N ASP A 307 -3.18 40.21 -10.31
CA ASP A 307 -4.40 40.22 -9.48
C ASP A 307 -4.33 41.28 -8.35
N LYS A 308 -3.15 41.84 -8.07
CA LYS A 308 -2.97 42.93 -7.08
C LYS A 308 -3.05 44.34 -7.66
N ASN A 309 -2.93 44.51 -8.97
CA ASN A 309 -2.97 45.81 -9.62
C ASN A 309 -4.34 46.17 -10.20
N ASP A 310 -5.30 45.26 -10.25
CA ASP A 310 -6.62 45.48 -10.82
C ASP A 310 -7.69 45.84 -9.78
N ILE A 311 -7.26 46.38 -8.61
CA ILE A 311 -8.19 46.90 -7.57
C ILE A 311 -8.82 48.22 -7.99
N GLU A 312 -8.40 48.82 -9.07
CA GLU A 312 -9.03 50.02 -9.62
C GLU A 312 -9.61 49.73 -11.02
N TYR A 313 -10.88 49.57 -11.10
CA TYR A 313 -11.82 49.59 -12.24
C TYR A 313 -12.54 48.31 -12.58
N GLN A 314 -13.82 48.34 -12.17
CA GLN A 314 -15.00 47.71 -12.79
C GLN A 314 -15.21 46.19 -12.72
N GLU A 315 -16.33 45.88 -12.03
CA GLU A 315 -17.31 44.83 -12.34
C GLU A 315 -16.76 43.49 -12.85
N ASP A 316 -16.26 42.65 -11.93
CA ASP A 316 -16.35 41.22 -12.15
C ASP A 316 -16.55 40.48 -10.82
N LEU A 317 -17.80 40.23 -10.51
CA LEU A 317 -18.27 39.32 -9.44
C LEU A 317 -17.67 37.91 -9.56
N HIS A 318 -17.14 37.56 -10.71
CA HIS A 318 -16.49 36.26 -10.95
C HIS A 318 -15.07 36.13 -10.41
N HIS A 319 -14.34 37.23 -10.16
CA HIS A 319 -12.97 37.17 -9.60
C HIS A 319 -12.91 36.96 -8.09
N SER A 320 -13.91 37.44 -7.33
CA SER A 320 -13.97 37.21 -5.88
C SER A 320 -14.28 35.77 -5.53
N ASP A 321 -15.18 35.13 -6.28
CA ASP A 321 -15.59 33.73 -6.06
C ASP A 321 -14.42 32.75 -6.26
N THR A 322 -13.54 33.02 -7.23
CA THR A 322 -12.37 32.18 -7.49
C THR A 322 -11.29 32.27 -6.43
N THR A 323 -11.11 33.44 -5.81
CA THR A 323 -10.13 33.63 -4.74
C THR A 323 -10.62 33.00 -3.43
N GLU A 324 -11.90 33.11 -3.12
CA GLU A 324 -12.53 32.44 -1.98
C GLU A 324 -12.54 30.89 -2.15
N GLU A 325 -12.81 30.40 -3.37
CA GLU A 325 -12.70 28.97 -3.65
C GLU A 325 -11.28 28.43 -3.52
N LYS A 326 -10.26 29.23 -3.86
CA LYS A 326 -8.83 28.89 -3.74
C LYS A 326 -8.36 28.77 -2.30
N LEU A 327 -8.80 29.69 -1.43
CA LEU A 327 -8.54 29.60 0.02
C LEU A 327 -9.24 28.38 0.62
N SER A 328 -10.40 28.05 0.12
CA SER A 328 -11.25 26.93 0.59
C SER A 328 -10.58 25.55 0.48
N LEU A 329 -9.63 25.29 -0.45
CA LEU A 329 -8.97 23.98 -0.54
C LEU A 329 -7.92 23.77 0.55
N ALA A 330 -7.09 24.79 0.81
CA ALA A 330 -6.09 24.71 1.89
C ALA A 330 -6.75 24.53 3.25
N ASP A 331 -7.90 25.16 3.46
CA ASP A 331 -8.69 25.07 4.70
C ASP A 331 -9.31 23.69 4.90
N ARG A 332 -9.52 22.93 3.80
CA ARG A 332 -10.05 21.54 3.87
C ARG A 332 -9.01 20.51 4.29
N PHE A 333 -7.72 20.84 4.17
CA PHE A 333 -6.68 20.14 4.90
C PHE A 333 -6.79 20.55 6.36
N GLY A 334 -7.58 19.88 7.15
CA GLY A 334 -7.81 20.24 8.56
C GLY A 334 -6.54 20.38 9.39
N LEU A 335 -5.38 19.95 8.85
CA LEU A 335 -4.06 20.11 9.44
C LEU A 335 -3.06 20.64 8.40
N SER A 336 -2.59 21.87 8.58
CA SER A 336 -1.54 22.51 7.77
C SER A 336 -0.29 22.72 8.60
N ILE A 337 0.85 22.15 8.16
CA ILE A 337 2.12 22.17 8.87
C ILE A 337 3.15 22.90 8.02
N LEU A 338 3.76 23.95 8.58
CA LEU A 338 4.85 24.69 7.94
C LEU A 338 6.20 24.08 8.30
N LEU A 339 6.99 23.71 7.30
CA LEU A 339 8.39 23.35 7.46
C LEU A 339 9.27 24.50 6.93
N SER A 340 9.95 25.20 7.82
CA SER A 340 10.78 26.37 7.50
C SER A 340 12.19 26.20 8.05
N LEU A 341 13.20 26.53 7.25
CA LEU A 341 14.61 26.53 7.67
C LEU A 341 14.95 27.62 8.70
N ILE A 342 14.02 28.52 8.98
CA ILE A 342 14.25 29.64 9.93
C ILE A 342 14.27 29.16 11.41
N HIS A 343 13.82 27.91 11.63
CA HIS A 343 13.78 27.29 12.96
C HIS A 343 14.98 26.36 13.26
N ILE A 344 15.93 26.27 12.34
CA ILE A 344 17.20 25.57 12.49
C ILE A 344 18.28 26.65 12.74
#